data_058100b23be14adaa8cb315e42809699
#
_entry.id   058100b23be14adaa8cb315e42809699
#
_cell.length_a   1.000
_cell.length_b   1.000
_cell.length_c   1.000
_cell.angle_alpha   90.00
_cell.angle_beta   90.00
_cell.angle_gamma   90.00
#
_symmetry.space_group_name_H-M   'P 1'
#
loop_
_entity.id
_entity.type
_entity.pdbx_description
1 polymer ?
#
loop_
_entity_poly.entity_id
_entity_poly.type
_entity_poly.pdbx_seq_one_letter_code
_entity_poly.pdbx_strand_id
1 'polypeptide(L)'
;MSLAAFQRAYADLAASPKLCLAVRADPVAALASYDLEARERDRLARAVWQRGMDANCTLYRATRITALNSVMPLTLALVRPVLRALLDAYWEDHPVHEVRFTREAARFIAWLETRPAALPDPIDDLIALARRELTVAEARLESTEN
;
A
#
# COMPACT_ATOMS: atom_id res chain seq x y z
N MET A 1 28.20 -18.30 0.96
CA MET A 1 27.95 -16.88 1.31
C MET A 1 28.03 -16.03 0.06
N SER A 2 26.96 -15.40 -0.30
CA SER A 2 26.96 -14.48 -1.44
C SER A 2 26.61 -13.08 -0.94
N LEU A 3 27.61 -12.19 -0.85
CA LEU A 3 27.40 -10.78 -0.54
C LEU A 3 26.32 -10.19 -1.45
N ALA A 4 26.22 -10.65 -2.68
CA ALA A 4 25.20 -10.23 -3.63
C ALA A 4 23.79 -10.64 -3.18
N ALA A 5 23.58 -11.82 -2.60
CA ALA A 5 22.28 -12.25 -2.09
C ALA A 5 21.85 -11.39 -0.89
N PHE A 6 22.78 -11.10 0.02
CA PHE A 6 22.50 -10.19 1.16
C PHE A 6 22.15 -8.77 0.71
N GLN A 7 22.94 -8.20 -0.21
CA GLN A 7 22.71 -6.87 -0.75
C GLN A 7 21.37 -6.79 -1.47
N ARG A 8 21.02 -7.81 -2.25
CA ARG A 8 19.73 -7.89 -2.93
C ARG A 8 18.57 -7.95 -1.93
N ALA A 9 18.66 -8.84 -0.94
CA ALA A 9 17.63 -8.93 0.09
C ALA A 9 17.46 -7.62 0.87
N TYR A 10 18.56 -6.92 1.20
CA TYR A 10 18.51 -5.63 1.86
C TYR A 10 17.87 -4.53 0.99
N ALA A 11 18.21 -4.50 -0.30
CA ALA A 11 17.61 -3.56 -1.26
C ALA A 11 16.11 -3.81 -1.43
N ASP A 12 15.71 -5.07 -1.53
CA ASP A 12 14.30 -5.46 -1.63
C ASP A 12 13.51 -5.10 -0.36
N LEU A 13 14.12 -5.26 0.82
CA LEU A 13 13.54 -4.77 2.09
C LEU A 13 13.35 -3.27 2.11
N ALA A 14 14.33 -2.50 1.64
CA ALA A 14 14.23 -1.05 1.56
C ALA A 14 13.16 -0.58 0.57
N ALA A 15 12.96 -1.31 -0.52
CA ALA A 15 12.00 -1.01 -1.57
C ALA A 15 10.58 -1.50 -1.27
N SER A 16 10.41 -2.50 -0.39
CA SER A 16 9.12 -3.16 -0.12
C SER A 16 8.75 -3.16 1.35
N PRO A 17 7.91 -2.22 1.81
CA PRO A 17 7.33 -2.26 3.16
C PRO A 17 6.57 -3.57 3.46
N LYS A 18 5.95 -4.19 2.43
CA LYS A 18 5.29 -5.48 2.57
C LYS A 18 6.29 -6.57 2.99
N LEU A 19 7.47 -6.62 2.34
CA LEU A 19 8.51 -7.56 2.70
C LEU A 19 9.04 -7.30 4.12
N CYS A 20 9.22 -6.03 4.51
CA CYS A 20 9.59 -5.67 5.88
C CYS A 20 8.60 -6.20 6.92
N LEU A 21 7.30 -6.03 6.67
CA LEU A 21 6.24 -6.52 7.55
C LEU A 21 6.23 -8.05 7.61
N ALA A 22 6.42 -8.72 6.47
CA ALA A 22 6.53 -10.17 6.43
C ALA A 22 7.75 -10.69 7.22
N VAL A 23 8.90 -10.04 7.09
CA VAL A 23 10.12 -10.38 7.85
C VAL A 23 9.93 -10.13 9.35
N ARG A 24 9.18 -9.10 9.75
CA ARG A 24 8.84 -8.87 11.17
C ARG A 24 7.96 -9.99 11.73
N ALA A 25 7.07 -10.55 10.92
CA ALA A 25 6.17 -11.63 11.33
C ALA A 25 6.88 -13.00 11.34
N ASP A 26 7.58 -13.33 10.26
CA ASP A 26 8.33 -14.59 10.10
C ASP A 26 9.55 -14.37 9.19
N PRO A 27 10.73 -14.10 9.76
CA PRO A 27 11.95 -13.85 8.98
C PRO A 27 12.43 -15.09 8.21
N VAL A 28 12.13 -16.29 8.69
CA VAL A 28 12.57 -17.52 8.01
C VAL A 28 11.78 -17.74 6.73
N ALA A 29 10.47 -17.70 6.81
CA ALA A 29 9.60 -17.84 5.66
C ALA A 29 9.76 -16.70 4.65
N ALA A 30 9.78 -15.45 5.14
CA ALA A 30 9.85 -14.27 4.27
C ALA A 30 11.18 -14.14 3.51
N LEU A 31 12.28 -14.65 4.05
CA LEU A 31 13.61 -14.60 3.43
C LEU A 31 14.04 -15.94 2.81
N ALA A 32 13.15 -16.92 2.71
CA ALA A 32 13.47 -18.27 2.22
C ALA A 32 13.92 -18.27 0.75
N SER A 33 13.49 -17.31 -0.06
CA SER A 33 13.86 -17.20 -1.48
C SER A 33 15.28 -16.66 -1.72
N TYR A 34 15.92 -16.11 -0.67
CA TYR A 34 17.27 -15.59 -0.76
C TYR A 34 18.28 -16.62 -0.22
N ASP A 35 19.37 -16.78 -0.95
CA ASP A 35 20.51 -17.65 -0.52
C ASP A 35 21.32 -16.96 0.60
N LEU A 36 20.76 -17.02 1.82
CA LEU A 36 21.29 -16.38 3.01
C LEU A 36 21.70 -17.41 4.07
N GLU A 37 22.86 -17.18 4.69
CA GLU A 37 23.24 -17.90 5.91
C GLU A 37 22.34 -17.48 7.09
N ALA A 38 22.28 -18.31 8.13
CA ALA A 38 21.51 -18.02 9.34
C ALA A 38 21.88 -16.66 9.96
N ARG A 39 23.18 -16.34 10.03
CA ARG A 39 23.69 -15.07 10.56
C ARG A 39 23.25 -13.86 9.71
N GLU A 40 23.20 -14.01 8.40
CA GLU A 40 22.75 -12.95 7.48
C GLU A 40 21.25 -12.71 7.62
N ARG A 41 20.47 -13.77 7.72
CA ARG A 41 19.02 -13.70 7.98
C ARG A 41 18.72 -13.01 9.28
N ASP A 42 19.45 -13.33 10.36
CA ASP A 42 19.32 -12.66 11.66
C ASP A 42 19.68 -11.17 11.60
N ARG A 43 20.65 -10.80 10.77
CA ARG A 43 21.00 -9.39 10.54
C ARG A 43 19.87 -8.64 9.85
N LEU A 44 19.29 -9.21 8.80
CA LEU A 44 18.15 -8.61 8.10
C LEU A 44 16.91 -8.54 8.99
N ALA A 45 16.63 -9.58 9.76
CA ALA A 45 15.54 -9.61 10.73
C ALA A 45 15.64 -8.49 11.80
N ARG A 46 16.86 -8.13 12.19
CA ARG A 46 17.09 -6.97 13.09
C ARG A 46 17.02 -5.64 12.35
N ALA A 47 17.46 -5.59 11.09
CA ALA A 47 17.46 -4.37 10.30
C ALA A 47 16.05 -3.80 10.07
N VAL A 48 15.05 -4.65 9.93
CA VAL A 48 13.64 -4.22 9.72
C VAL A 48 13.02 -3.51 10.93
N TRP A 49 13.65 -3.58 12.10
CA TRP A 49 13.23 -2.87 13.30
C TRP A 49 13.99 -1.56 13.54
N GLN A 50 14.93 -1.22 12.66
CA GLN A 50 15.65 0.04 12.76
C GLN A 50 14.75 1.22 12.39
N ARG A 51 14.94 2.37 13.03
CA ARG A 51 14.13 3.59 12.83
C ARG A 51 14.01 4.00 11.37
N GLY A 52 15.08 3.90 10.58
CA GLY A 52 15.05 4.25 9.16
C GLY A 52 14.10 3.35 8.35
N MET A 53 14.12 2.06 8.62
CA MET A 53 13.24 1.10 7.95
C MET A 53 11.78 1.28 8.39
N ASP A 54 11.55 1.54 9.67
CA ASP A 54 10.21 1.82 10.21
C ASP A 54 9.63 3.11 9.62
N ALA A 55 10.42 4.18 9.53
CA ALA A 55 10.04 5.42 8.88
C ALA A 55 9.72 5.20 7.39
N ASN A 56 10.50 4.40 6.68
CA ASN A 56 10.24 4.07 5.27
C ASN A 56 8.89 3.34 5.09
N CYS A 57 8.59 2.34 5.92
CA CYS A 57 7.31 1.64 5.90
C CYS A 57 6.13 2.58 6.19
N THR A 58 6.28 3.48 7.16
CA THR A 58 5.25 4.47 7.53
C THR A 58 5.03 5.48 6.41
N LEU A 59 6.10 6.04 5.83
CA LEU A 59 6.01 7.00 4.73
C LEU A 59 5.37 6.40 3.49
N TYR A 60 5.70 5.16 3.13
CA TYR A 60 5.08 4.48 2.01
C TYR A 60 3.57 4.37 2.18
N ARG A 61 3.10 3.90 3.35
CA ARG A 61 1.67 3.81 3.65
C ARG A 61 1.00 5.17 3.67
N ALA A 62 1.63 6.17 4.31
CA ALA A 62 1.12 7.52 4.38
C ALA A 62 0.98 8.15 2.98
N THR A 63 1.97 7.99 2.11
CA THR A 63 1.91 8.51 0.74
C THR A 63 0.75 7.90 -0.04
N ARG A 64 0.57 6.59 0.04
CA ARG A 64 -0.50 5.91 -0.70
C ARG A 64 -1.89 6.25 -0.18
N ILE A 65 -2.09 6.33 1.13
CA ILE A 65 -3.39 6.73 1.71
C ILE A 65 -3.68 8.21 1.44
N THR A 66 -2.66 9.07 1.43
CA THR A 66 -2.82 10.48 1.12
C THR A 66 -3.38 10.69 -0.28
N ALA A 67 -2.92 9.94 -1.26
CA ALA A 67 -3.45 10.00 -2.61
C ALA A 67 -4.96 9.72 -2.64
N LEU A 68 -5.40 8.65 -1.99
CA LEU A 68 -6.82 8.29 -1.91
C LEU A 68 -7.61 9.31 -1.10
N ASN A 69 -7.10 9.73 0.06
CA ASN A 69 -7.80 10.68 0.94
C ASN A 69 -7.94 12.08 0.32
N SER A 70 -7.01 12.48 -0.54
CA SER A 70 -7.09 13.76 -1.25
C SER A 70 -8.20 13.77 -2.30
N VAL A 71 -8.53 12.62 -2.86
CA VAL A 71 -9.53 12.49 -3.93
C VAL A 71 -10.89 12.09 -3.37
N MET A 72 -10.95 11.14 -2.42
CA MET A 72 -12.20 10.55 -1.95
C MET A 72 -12.30 10.48 -0.41
N PRO A 73 -12.21 11.63 0.30
CA PRO A 73 -12.20 11.66 1.76
C PRO A 73 -13.49 11.13 2.40
N LEU A 74 -14.65 11.39 1.79
CA LEU A 74 -15.95 10.94 2.34
C LEU A 74 -16.12 9.43 2.19
N THR A 75 -15.73 8.88 1.04
CA THR A 75 -15.73 7.44 0.82
C THR A 75 -14.84 6.74 1.85
N LEU A 76 -13.61 7.23 2.06
CA LEU A 76 -12.71 6.64 3.05
C LEU A 76 -13.25 6.75 4.48
N ALA A 77 -13.95 7.83 4.80
CA ALA A 77 -14.59 7.98 6.11
C ALA A 77 -15.71 6.93 6.34
N LEU A 78 -16.50 6.63 5.31
CA LEU A 78 -17.56 5.62 5.39
C LEU A 78 -17.01 4.20 5.55
N VAL A 79 -15.92 3.87 4.88
CA VAL A 79 -15.29 2.54 4.99
C VAL A 79 -14.29 2.44 6.15
N ARG A 80 -14.17 3.47 6.99
CA ARG A 80 -13.20 3.54 8.09
C ARG A 80 -13.10 2.29 8.95
N PRO A 81 -14.22 1.59 9.33
CA PRO A 81 -14.15 0.38 10.15
C PRO A 81 -13.38 -0.77 9.48
N VAL A 82 -13.41 -0.85 8.15
CA VAL A 82 -12.77 -1.91 7.35
C VAL A 82 -11.58 -1.39 6.52
N LEU A 83 -11.30 -0.09 6.57
CA LEU A 83 -10.34 0.61 5.71
C LEU A 83 -8.96 -0.05 5.73
N ARG A 84 -8.46 -0.42 6.90
CA ARG A 84 -7.13 -1.03 7.01
C ARG A 84 -7.04 -2.33 6.23
N ALA A 85 -8.02 -3.21 6.40
CA ALA A 85 -8.06 -4.50 5.71
C ALA A 85 -8.21 -4.31 4.19
N LEU A 86 -9.04 -3.35 3.77
CA LEU A 86 -9.20 -2.99 2.36
C LEU A 86 -7.89 -2.49 1.75
N LEU A 87 -7.19 -1.58 2.43
CA LEU A 87 -5.94 -1.03 1.93
C LEU A 87 -4.82 -2.08 1.89
N ASP A 88 -4.70 -2.92 2.91
CA ASP A 88 -3.70 -3.99 2.93
C ASP A 88 -3.93 -4.96 1.75
N ALA A 89 -5.17 -5.36 1.48
CA ALA A 89 -5.53 -6.22 0.35
C ALA A 89 -5.32 -5.51 -1.01
N TYR A 90 -5.72 -4.24 -1.12
CA TYR A 90 -5.52 -3.45 -2.33
C TYR A 90 -4.04 -3.28 -2.68
N TRP A 91 -3.20 -2.98 -1.69
CA TRP A 91 -1.76 -2.81 -1.91
C TRP A 91 -1.05 -4.14 -2.19
N GLU A 92 -1.63 -5.25 -1.76
CA GLU A 92 -1.16 -6.57 -2.14
C GLU A 92 -1.38 -6.87 -3.63
N ASP A 93 -2.57 -6.55 -4.13
CA ASP A 93 -2.92 -6.72 -5.54
C ASP A 93 -2.23 -5.67 -6.44
N HIS A 94 -1.94 -4.48 -5.88
CA HIS A 94 -1.36 -3.34 -6.59
C HIS A 94 -0.11 -2.82 -5.85
N PRO A 95 1.01 -3.55 -5.91
CA PRO A 95 2.23 -3.18 -5.18
C PRO A 95 2.87 -1.89 -5.70
N VAL A 96 2.66 -1.55 -6.97
CA VAL A 96 3.17 -0.32 -7.58
C VAL A 96 2.15 0.81 -7.42
N HIS A 97 2.58 1.90 -6.82
CA HIS A 97 1.77 3.09 -6.58
C HIS A 97 1.67 3.93 -7.86
N GLU A 98 0.50 4.50 -8.12
CA GLU A 98 0.27 5.50 -9.15
C GLU A 98 0.66 6.90 -8.65
N VAL A 99 1.45 7.62 -9.46
CA VAL A 99 1.92 8.96 -9.10
C VAL A 99 0.77 9.99 -9.14
N ARG A 100 -0.16 9.84 -10.08
CA ARG A 100 -1.34 10.71 -10.18
C ARG A 100 -2.43 10.24 -9.22
N PHE A 101 -2.81 11.10 -8.28
CA PHE A 101 -3.78 10.79 -7.24
C PHE A 101 -5.15 10.36 -7.78
N THR A 102 -5.63 11.01 -8.84
CA THR A 102 -6.89 10.63 -9.51
C THR A 102 -6.82 9.26 -10.16
N ARG A 103 -5.68 8.88 -10.72
CA ARG A 103 -5.47 7.54 -11.28
C ARG A 103 -5.40 6.46 -10.18
N GLU A 104 -4.73 6.76 -9.07
CA GLU A 104 -4.71 5.85 -7.92
C GLU A 104 -6.13 5.64 -7.38
N ALA A 105 -6.91 6.72 -7.26
CA ALA A 105 -8.30 6.66 -6.83
C ALA A 105 -9.18 5.89 -7.81
N ALA A 106 -9.07 6.13 -9.11
CA ALA A 106 -9.81 5.40 -10.14
C ALA A 106 -9.52 3.89 -10.08
N ARG A 107 -8.25 3.52 -9.92
CA ARG A 107 -7.82 2.13 -9.79
C ARG A 107 -8.37 1.50 -8.50
N PHE A 108 -8.38 2.23 -7.39
CA PHE A 108 -8.94 1.76 -6.14
C PHE A 108 -10.46 1.55 -6.23
N ILE A 109 -11.20 2.46 -6.86
CA ILE A 109 -12.65 2.30 -7.10
C ILE A 109 -12.92 1.04 -7.94
N ALA A 110 -12.23 0.87 -9.06
CA ALA A 110 -12.36 -0.32 -9.90
C ALA A 110 -12.07 -1.62 -9.13
N TRP A 111 -11.08 -1.58 -8.23
CA TRP A 111 -10.77 -2.72 -7.38
C TRP A 111 -11.87 -2.99 -6.33
N LEU A 112 -12.45 -1.94 -5.71
CA LEU A 112 -13.57 -2.08 -4.76
C LEU A 112 -14.79 -2.72 -5.41
N GLU A 113 -15.12 -2.38 -6.66
CA GLU A 113 -16.23 -2.93 -7.42
C GLU A 113 -16.14 -4.45 -7.62
N THR A 114 -14.93 -4.99 -7.59
CA THR A 114 -14.71 -6.45 -7.68
C THR A 114 -14.89 -7.18 -6.35
N ARG A 115 -15.12 -6.45 -5.23
CA ARG A 115 -15.09 -6.99 -3.87
C ARG A 115 -16.28 -6.53 -3.01
N PRO A 116 -17.52 -6.69 -3.49
CA PRO A 116 -18.69 -6.17 -2.79
C PRO A 116 -18.83 -6.73 -1.36
N ALA A 117 -18.50 -8.00 -1.14
CA ALA A 117 -18.60 -8.63 0.18
C ALA A 117 -17.68 -8.02 1.27
N ALA A 118 -16.67 -7.24 0.87
CA ALA A 118 -15.75 -6.57 1.79
C ALA A 118 -16.20 -5.15 2.19
N LEU A 119 -17.28 -4.65 1.58
CA LEU A 119 -17.76 -3.29 1.75
C LEU A 119 -18.99 -3.22 2.67
N PRO A 120 -19.17 -2.12 3.41
CA PRO A 120 -20.40 -1.88 4.16
C PRO A 120 -21.58 -1.57 3.23
N ASP A 121 -22.77 -1.98 3.60
CA ASP A 121 -24.00 -1.61 2.90
C ASP A 121 -24.41 -0.16 3.19
N PRO A 122 -25.05 0.52 2.23
CA PRO A 122 -25.36 0.09 0.86
C PRO A 122 -24.17 0.30 -0.10
N ILE A 123 -23.74 -0.78 -0.73
CA ILE A 123 -22.53 -0.81 -1.58
C ILE A 123 -22.64 0.12 -2.79
N ASP A 124 -23.80 0.13 -3.46
CA ASP A 124 -24.02 0.93 -4.67
C ASP A 124 -23.91 2.43 -4.37
N ASP A 125 -24.42 2.88 -3.23
CA ASP A 125 -24.30 4.27 -2.78
C ASP A 125 -22.84 4.63 -2.47
N LEU A 126 -22.09 3.73 -1.88
CA LEU A 126 -20.68 3.92 -1.58
C LEU A 126 -19.86 4.07 -2.87
N ILE A 127 -20.07 3.21 -3.85
CA ILE A 127 -19.38 3.27 -5.14
C ILE A 127 -19.79 4.52 -5.91
N ALA A 128 -21.09 4.89 -5.89
CA ALA A 128 -21.58 6.12 -6.50
C ALA A 128 -20.95 7.37 -5.88
N LEU A 129 -20.78 7.40 -4.55
CA LEU A 129 -20.09 8.48 -3.85
C LEU A 129 -18.62 8.56 -4.28
N ALA A 130 -17.90 7.44 -4.29
CA ALA A 130 -16.51 7.38 -4.68
C ALA A 130 -16.28 7.92 -6.10
N ARG A 131 -17.15 7.55 -7.05
CA ARG A 131 -17.11 8.05 -8.42
C ARG A 131 -17.38 9.56 -8.51
N ARG A 132 -18.31 10.08 -7.72
CA ARG A 132 -18.58 11.54 -7.66
C ARG A 132 -17.38 12.30 -7.13
N GLU A 133 -16.77 11.84 -6.06
CA GLU A 133 -15.58 12.47 -5.49
C GLU A 133 -14.44 12.51 -6.51
N LEU A 134 -14.22 11.40 -7.26
CA LEU A 134 -13.23 11.34 -8.32
C LEU A 134 -13.53 12.35 -9.43
N THR A 135 -14.77 12.41 -9.94
CA THR A 135 -15.18 13.38 -10.97
C THR A 135 -14.94 14.82 -10.54
N VAL A 136 -15.25 15.15 -9.29
CA VAL A 136 -15.00 16.50 -8.74
C VAL A 136 -13.50 16.80 -8.66
N ALA A 137 -12.69 15.83 -8.28
CA ALA A 137 -11.23 16.00 -8.22
C ALA A 137 -10.62 16.20 -9.61
N GLU A 138 -11.07 15.45 -10.62
CA GLU A 138 -10.64 15.59 -12.01
C GLU A 138 -10.99 16.97 -12.57
N ALA A 139 -12.24 17.44 -12.38
CA ALA A 139 -12.69 18.75 -12.84
C ALA A 139 -11.89 19.91 -12.20
N ARG A 140 -11.48 19.77 -10.93
CA ARG A 140 -10.62 20.77 -10.27
C ARG A 140 -9.23 20.85 -10.89
N LEU A 141 -8.64 19.73 -11.28
CA LEU A 141 -7.33 19.69 -11.94
C LEU A 141 -7.38 20.39 -13.30
N GLU A 142 -8.40 20.08 -14.11
CA GLU A 142 -8.61 20.72 -15.43
C GLU A 142 -8.77 22.24 -15.30
N SER A 143 -9.44 22.71 -14.24
CA SER A 143 -9.65 24.16 -14.00
C SER A 143 -8.37 24.88 -13.56
N THR A 144 -7.36 24.17 -13.08
CA THR A 144 -6.10 24.76 -12.61
C THR A 144 -5.04 24.82 -13.72
N GLU A 145 -5.21 24.05 -14.79
CA GLU A 145 -4.31 24.00 -15.95
C GLU A 145 -4.67 25.05 -17.05
N ASN A 146 -5.81 25.75 -16.93
CA ASN A 146 -6.28 26.81 -17.81
C ASN A 146 -6.06 28.19 -17.20
#